data_a612c85b7e91b01915ac7f9872998768
#
_entry.id   a612c85b7e91b01915ac7f9872998768
#
_cell.length_a   1.000
_cell.length_b   1.000
_cell.length_c   1.000
_cell.angle_alpha   90.00
_cell.angle_beta   90.00
_cell.angle_gamma   90.00
#
_symmetry.space_group_name_H-M   'P 1'
#
loop_
_entity.id
_entity.type
_entity.pdbx_description
1 polymer ?
#
loop_
_entity_poly.entity_id
_entity_poly.type
_entity_poly.pdbx_seq_one_letter_code
_entity_poly.pdbx_strand_id
1 'polypeptide(L)'
;MTLYQLRDIQHRYDARTILDLPALDIQRGEVLAIVGPSGSGKSTLLRLLQFLELPTSGSITFEGITLNGSVPLDVRRRVATVFQHPALLDRSVFDNVAYGLRLRGQRYDRATILQALERVGLHTSAQTRAKTLSGGEAQRVALARALVLNPAALLLDEPTANLDPYNVGLIEEIIRGHGDTTAVLVTHNTFQAKRLADRVGLLLNGKLIELTSADQFFNHPIDPRTRSFINGEMVY
;
A
#
# COMPACT_ATOMS: atom_id res chain seq x y z
N MET A 1 -13.86 -10.57 -7.38
CA MET A 1 -12.98 -11.74 -7.16
C MET A 1 -11.96 -11.37 -6.09
N THR A 2 -11.79 -12.19 -5.05
CA THR A 2 -10.94 -11.86 -3.91
C THR A 2 -9.46 -12.08 -4.24
N LEU A 3 -8.62 -11.09 -3.93
CA LEU A 3 -7.16 -11.16 -4.11
C LEU A 3 -6.46 -11.71 -2.87
N TYR A 4 -6.82 -11.17 -1.68
CA TYR A 4 -6.35 -11.69 -0.39
C TYR A 4 -7.52 -12.17 0.46
N GLN A 5 -7.30 -13.26 1.17
CA GLN A 5 -8.17 -13.73 2.25
C GLN A 5 -7.30 -14.01 3.48
N LEU A 6 -7.55 -13.26 4.53
CA LEU A 6 -6.93 -13.46 5.83
C LEU A 6 -7.99 -14.09 6.76
N ARG A 7 -7.62 -15.15 7.46
CA ARG A 7 -8.53 -15.87 8.39
C ARG A 7 -7.83 -16.16 9.69
N ASP A 8 -8.48 -15.79 10.79
CA ASP A 8 -8.05 -16.03 12.17
C ASP A 8 -6.60 -15.59 12.45
N ILE A 9 -6.20 -14.46 11.85
CA ILE A 9 -4.84 -13.95 11.92
C ILE A 9 -4.53 -13.48 13.34
N GLN A 10 -3.55 -14.11 13.97
CA GLN A 10 -2.86 -13.55 15.11
C GLN A 10 -1.39 -13.36 14.76
N HIS A 11 -0.87 -12.18 15.07
CA HIS A 11 0.55 -11.91 14.93
C HIS A 11 1.11 -11.28 16.18
N ARG A 12 2.24 -11.82 16.67
CA ARG A 12 2.87 -11.43 17.93
C ARG A 12 4.34 -11.11 17.69
N TYR A 13 4.81 -10.10 18.41
CA TYR A 13 6.23 -9.91 18.66
C TYR A 13 6.47 -10.23 20.13
N ASP A 14 7.27 -11.24 20.41
CA ASP A 14 7.45 -11.82 21.73
C ASP A 14 6.10 -12.19 22.39
N ALA A 15 5.83 -11.66 23.58
CA ALA A 15 4.57 -11.90 24.31
C ALA A 15 3.42 -10.95 23.89
N ARG A 16 3.71 -9.91 23.08
CA ARG A 16 2.71 -8.89 22.73
C ARG A 16 1.98 -9.24 21.43
N THR A 17 0.67 -9.36 21.48
CA THR A 17 -0.18 -9.46 20.29
C THR A 17 -0.27 -8.07 19.63
N ILE A 18 0.08 -8.02 18.35
CA ILE A 18 0.05 -6.79 17.53
C ILE A 18 -1.15 -6.79 16.58
N LEU A 19 -1.54 -7.97 16.07
CA LEU A 19 -2.72 -8.11 15.23
C LEU A 19 -3.56 -9.29 15.72
N ASP A 20 -4.88 -9.10 15.70
CA ASP A 20 -5.91 -10.09 16.01
C ASP A 20 -7.09 -9.81 15.06
N LEU A 21 -7.08 -10.47 13.89
CA LEU A 21 -8.01 -10.21 12.79
C LEU A 21 -8.75 -11.52 12.47
N PRO A 22 -10.02 -11.66 12.84
CA PRO A 22 -10.80 -12.85 12.51
C PRO A 22 -10.94 -13.08 11.01
N ALA A 23 -11.20 -11.99 10.25
CA ALA A 23 -11.28 -12.05 8.81
C ALA A 23 -10.93 -10.69 8.17
N LEU A 24 -10.27 -10.74 7.00
CA LEU A 24 -10.10 -9.62 6.10
C LEU A 24 -10.04 -10.13 4.67
N ASP A 25 -10.97 -9.70 3.83
CA ASP A 25 -10.98 -9.96 2.40
C ASP A 25 -10.67 -8.68 1.63
N ILE A 26 -9.69 -8.76 0.71
CA ILE A 26 -9.33 -7.67 -0.19
C ILE A 26 -9.72 -8.09 -1.61
N GLN A 27 -10.56 -7.29 -2.27
CA GLN A 27 -11.05 -7.60 -3.60
C GLN A 27 -10.03 -7.20 -4.67
N ARG A 28 -10.02 -7.92 -5.78
CA ARG A 28 -9.17 -7.54 -6.93
C ARG A 28 -9.65 -6.23 -7.54
N GLY A 29 -8.71 -5.31 -7.79
CA GLY A 29 -8.97 -4.02 -8.41
C GLY A 29 -9.54 -2.95 -7.46
N GLU A 30 -9.77 -3.28 -6.17
CA GLU A 30 -10.20 -2.25 -5.21
C GLU A 30 -9.04 -1.44 -4.65
N VAL A 31 -9.35 -0.23 -4.22
CA VAL A 31 -8.52 0.57 -3.31
C VAL A 31 -9.07 0.41 -1.90
N LEU A 32 -8.39 -0.38 -1.07
CA LEU A 32 -8.71 -0.55 0.34
C LEU A 32 -7.85 0.38 1.19
N ALA A 33 -8.45 1.26 1.97
CA ALA A 33 -7.74 2.02 2.99
C ALA A 33 -7.88 1.39 4.37
N ILE A 34 -6.78 1.26 5.09
CA ILE A 34 -6.75 0.92 6.52
C ILE A 34 -6.28 2.15 7.29
N VAL A 35 -7.18 2.70 8.07
CA VAL A 35 -6.92 3.88 8.89
C VAL A 35 -6.82 3.50 10.37
N GLY A 36 -6.22 4.37 11.17
CA GLY A 36 -6.09 4.17 12.62
C GLY A 36 -4.91 4.94 13.21
N PRO A 37 -4.83 5.08 14.52
CA PRO A 37 -3.76 5.81 15.20
C PRO A 37 -2.40 5.13 15.03
N SER A 38 -1.32 5.85 15.39
CA SER A 38 0.01 5.27 15.42
C SER A 38 0.06 4.08 16.39
N GLY A 39 0.75 3.01 15.99
CA GLY A 39 0.85 1.80 16.81
C GLY A 39 -0.37 0.86 16.75
N SER A 40 -1.39 1.15 15.94
CA SER A 40 -2.56 0.27 15.82
C SER A 40 -2.32 -1.06 15.10
N GLY A 41 -1.15 -1.27 14.47
CA GLY A 41 -0.79 -2.49 13.75
C GLY A 41 -0.78 -2.38 12.22
N LYS A 42 -1.02 -1.19 11.64
CA LYS A 42 -1.12 -0.99 10.18
C LYS A 42 0.13 -1.45 9.41
N SER A 43 1.31 -1.03 9.84
CA SER A 43 2.57 -1.43 9.19
C SER A 43 2.84 -2.93 9.36
N THR A 44 2.42 -3.54 10.48
CA THR A 44 2.49 -4.99 10.67
C THR A 44 1.56 -5.71 9.69
N LEU A 45 0.34 -5.21 9.49
CA LEU A 45 -0.57 -5.75 8.47
C LEU A 45 0.06 -5.67 7.07
N LEU A 46 0.69 -4.53 6.70
CA LEU A 46 1.39 -4.43 5.41
C LEU A 46 2.52 -5.46 5.29
N ARG A 47 3.30 -5.73 6.35
CA ARG A 47 4.36 -6.74 6.32
C ARG A 47 3.82 -8.14 6.07
N LEU A 48 2.67 -8.49 6.65
CA LEU A 48 1.99 -9.75 6.36
C LEU A 48 1.50 -9.80 4.90
N LEU A 49 0.90 -8.73 4.38
CA LEU A 49 0.44 -8.65 3.00
C LEU A 49 1.60 -8.66 1.97
N GLN A 50 2.80 -8.20 2.36
CA GLN A 50 4.03 -8.29 1.56
C GLN A 50 4.69 -9.67 1.63
N PHE A 51 4.22 -10.54 2.52
CA PHE A 51 4.87 -11.82 2.82
C PHE A 51 6.32 -11.67 3.33
N LEU A 52 6.63 -10.54 3.95
CA LEU A 52 7.90 -10.35 4.66
C LEU A 52 7.90 -11.09 6.00
N GLU A 53 6.74 -11.17 6.61
CA GLU A 53 6.45 -11.92 7.82
C GLU A 53 5.24 -12.83 7.57
N LEU A 54 5.18 -13.92 8.30
CA LEU A 54 4.01 -14.79 8.34
C LEU A 54 3.28 -14.57 9.65
N PRO A 55 1.94 -14.74 9.71
CA PRO A 55 1.21 -14.63 10.95
C PRO A 55 1.67 -15.72 11.95
N THR A 56 1.59 -15.43 13.23
CA THR A 56 1.88 -16.42 14.29
C THR A 56 0.87 -17.57 14.27
N SER A 57 -0.39 -17.26 13.96
CA SER A 57 -1.45 -18.23 13.68
C SER A 57 -2.46 -17.69 12.67
N GLY A 58 -3.31 -18.55 12.15
CA GLY A 58 -4.23 -18.22 11.07
C GLY A 58 -3.64 -18.50 9.69
N SER A 59 -4.31 -18.03 8.65
CA SER A 59 -3.90 -18.27 7.27
C SER A 59 -4.08 -17.06 6.38
N ILE A 60 -3.18 -16.92 5.40
CA ILE A 60 -3.27 -15.94 4.32
C ILE A 60 -3.39 -16.70 3.01
N THR A 61 -4.45 -16.44 2.26
CA THR A 61 -4.60 -16.91 0.88
C THR A 61 -4.43 -15.72 -0.04
N PHE A 62 -3.58 -15.88 -1.06
CA PHE A 62 -3.32 -14.87 -2.09
C PHE A 62 -3.53 -15.48 -3.47
N GLU A 63 -4.36 -14.87 -4.32
CA GLU A 63 -4.72 -15.40 -5.64
C GLU A 63 -5.20 -16.87 -5.61
N GLY A 64 -5.91 -17.26 -4.55
CA GLY A 64 -6.41 -18.62 -4.37
C GLY A 64 -5.38 -19.61 -3.81
N ILE A 65 -4.13 -19.19 -3.56
CA ILE A 65 -3.07 -20.02 -2.99
C ILE A 65 -2.94 -19.73 -1.50
N THR A 66 -3.19 -20.70 -0.65
CA THR A 66 -2.95 -20.58 0.79
C THR A 66 -1.46 -20.68 1.08
N LEU A 67 -0.93 -19.65 1.75
CA LEU A 67 0.49 -19.50 2.03
C LEU A 67 0.82 -20.09 3.40
N ASN A 68 1.49 -21.24 3.39
CA ASN A 68 1.94 -21.94 4.59
C ASN A 68 3.48 -22.04 4.55
N GLY A 69 4.15 -21.56 5.59
CA GLY A 69 5.62 -21.60 5.64
C GLY A 69 6.29 -20.60 4.67
N SER A 70 7.31 -21.02 3.92
CA SER A 70 8.02 -20.12 3.01
C SER A 70 7.17 -19.75 1.80
N VAL A 71 7.03 -18.44 1.55
CA VAL A 71 6.30 -17.94 0.38
C VAL A 71 7.22 -17.95 -0.84
N PRO A 72 6.82 -18.57 -1.97
CA PRO A 72 7.62 -18.61 -3.19
C PRO A 72 7.96 -17.20 -3.72
N LEU A 73 9.12 -17.06 -4.34
CA LEU A 73 9.61 -15.75 -4.81
C LEU A 73 8.74 -15.16 -5.92
N ASP A 74 8.17 -15.96 -6.79
CA ASP A 74 7.24 -15.54 -7.83
C ASP A 74 5.96 -14.96 -7.24
N VAL A 75 5.41 -15.54 -6.17
CA VAL A 75 4.28 -15.00 -5.42
C VAL A 75 4.64 -13.66 -4.77
N ARG A 76 5.80 -13.58 -4.08
CA ARG A 76 6.27 -12.31 -3.48
C ARG A 76 6.45 -11.21 -4.53
N ARG A 77 6.89 -11.54 -5.73
CA ARG A 77 7.09 -10.61 -6.84
C ARG A 77 5.78 -10.05 -7.43
N ARG A 78 4.64 -10.65 -7.06
CA ARG A 78 3.32 -10.15 -7.43
C ARG A 78 2.86 -8.95 -6.59
N VAL A 79 3.55 -8.66 -5.49
CA VAL A 79 3.25 -7.56 -4.57
C VAL A 79 4.37 -6.53 -4.65
N ALA A 80 4.02 -5.27 -4.78
CA ALA A 80 4.95 -4.15 -4.71
C ALA A 80 4.57 -3.20 -3.58
N THR A 81 5.56 -2.57 -2.95
CA THR A 81 5.33 -1.65 -1.84
C THR A 81 6.02 -0.32 -2.08
N VAL A 82 5.32 0.73 -1.71
CA VAL A 82 5.83 2.09 -1.63
C VAL A 82 5.74 2.55 -0.18
N PHE A 83 6.88 2.86 0.40
CA PHE A 83 7.02 3.30 1.78
C PHE A 83 6.88 4.82 1.90
N GLN A 84 6.58 5.29 3.10
CA GLN A 84 6.51 6.71 3.46
C GLN A 84 7.79 7.48 3.07
N HIS A 85 8.95 6.86 3.30
CA HIS A 85 10.26 7.40 2.91
C HIS A 85 10.90 6.45 1.87
N PRO A 86 10.76 6.76 0.57
CA PRO A 86 11.25 5.87 -0.47
C PRO A 86 12.78 5.88 -0.52
N ALA A 87 13.39 4.72 -0.34
CA ALA A 87 14.81 4.55 -0.60
C ALA A 87 15.06 4.44 -2.10
N LEU A 88 15.66 5.47 -2.69
CA LEU A 88 16.10 5.47 -4.08
C LEU A 88 17.60 5.16 -4.15
N LEU A 89 18.00 4.45 -5.21
CA LEU A 89 19.40 4.18 -5.51
C LEU A 89 20.10 5.49 -5.96
N ASP A 90 21.37 5.69 -5.62
CA ASP A 90 22.18 6.80 -6.14
C ASP A 90 22.51 6.58 -7.62
N ARG A 91 21.49 6.63 -8.44
CA ARG A 91 21.49 6.46 -9.90
C ARG A 91 20.51 7.42 -10.53
N SER A 92 20.37 7.38 -11.85
CA SER A 92 19.34 8.14 -12.55
C SER A 92 17.92 7.72 -12.14
N VAL A 93 16.96 8.60 -12.35
CA VAL A 93 15.52 8.28 -12.22
C VAL A 93 15.15 7.09 -13.10
N PHE A 94 15.63 7.09 -14.36
CA PHE A 94 15.45 5.97 -15.27
C PHE A 94 15.95 4.64 -14.69
N ASP A 95 17.17 4.62 -14.14
CA ASP A 95 17.75 3.41 -13.57
C ASP A 95 17.02 2.94 -12.33
N ASN A 96 16.46 3.84 -11.52
CA ASN A 96 15.64 3.49 -10.38
C ASN A 96 14.37 2.76 -10.83
N VAL A 97 13.66 3.26 -11.84
CA VAL A 97 12.44 2.62 -12.36
C VAL A 97 12.77 1.27 -13.01
N ALA A 98 13.85 1.20 -13.81
CA ALA A 98 14.27 -0.02 -14.48
C ALA A 98 14.80 -1.10 -13.53
N TYR A 99 15.18 -0.74 -12.30
CA TYR A 99 15.91 -1.62 -11.39
C TYR A 99 15.17 -2.93 -11.08
N GLY A 100 13.88 -2.86 -10.80
CA GLY A 100 13.07 -4.04 -10.48
C GLY A 100 12.96 -5.03 -11.66
N LEU A 101 12.82 -4.52 -12.88
CA LEU A 101 12.81 -5.33 -14.10
C LEU A 101 14.16 -6.03 -14.30
N ARG A 102 15.27 -5.30 -14.12
CA ARG A 102 16.63 -5.89 -14.19
C ARG A 102 16.83 -7.02 -13.17
N LEU A 103 16.45 -6.81 -11.91
CA LEU A 103 16.55 -7.83 -10.86
C LEU A 103 15.72 -9.10 -11.16
N ARG A 104 14.62 -8.94 -11.90
CA ARG A 104 13.76 -10.07 -12.31
C ARG A 104 14.24 -10.74 -13.59
N GLY A 105 15.30 -10.22 -14.24
CA GLY A 105 15.77 -10.72 -15.55
C GLY A 105 14.74 -10.45 -16.66
N GLN A 106 13.81 -9.53 -16.45
CA GLN A 106 12.78 -9.20 -17.45
C GLN A 106 13.36 -8.30 -18.53
N ARG A 107 13.07 -8.62 -19.78
CA ARG A 107 13.39 -7.74 -20.91
C ARG A 107 12.46 -6.54 -20.89
N TYR A 108 12.99 -5.36 -21.13
CA TYR A 108 12.26 -4.13 -21.32
C TYR A 108 12.99 -3.25 -22.33
N ASP A 109 12.26 -2.42 -23.03
CA ASP A 109 12.84 -1.38 -23.87
C ASP A 109 12.88 -0.03 -23.13
N ARG A 110 13.52 0.94 -23.73
CA ARG A 110 13.62 2.29 -23.18
C ARG A 110 12.21 2.94 -23.07
N ALA A 111 11.33 2.66 -24.02
CA ALA A 111 10.00 3.22 -24.09
C ALA A 111 9.15 2.81 -22.89
N THR A 112 9.23 1.55 -22.44
CA THR A 112 8.53 1.07 -21.24
C THR A 112 8.82 1.92 -20.01
N ILE A 113 10.10 2.25 -19.79
CA ILE A 113 10.50 3.06 -18.62
C ILE A 113 10.06 4.52 -18.79
N LEU A 114 10.19 5.08 -19.98
CA LEU A 114 9.76 6.45 -20.25
C LEU A 114 8.25 6.63 -20.10
N GLN A 115 7.44 5.66 -20.54
CA GLN A 115 5.99 5.64 -20.33
C GLN A 115 5.63 5.55 -18.83
N ALA A 116 6.35 4.73 -18.05
CA ALA A 116 6.15 4.68 -16.62
C ALA A 116 6.46 6.01 -15.94
N LEU A 117 7.51 6.71 -16.41
CA LEU A 117 7.88 8.04 -15.92
C LEU A 117 6.89 9.12 -16.36
N GLU A 118 6.32 9.02 -17.55
CA GLU A 118 5.28 9.93 -18.05
C GLU A 118 4.02 9.87 -17.19
N ARG A 119 3.58 8.66 -16.82
CA ARG A 119 2.42 8.46 -15.93
C ARG A 119 2.56 9.14 -14.57
N VAL A 120 3.78 9.36 -14.11
CA VAL A 120 4.06 10.05 -12.83
C VAL A 120 4.58 11.49 -13.02
N GLY A 121 4.53 12.02 -14.25
CA GLY A 121 4.92 13.40 -14.58
C GLY A 121 6.43 13.65 -14.46
N LEU A 122 7.28 12.63 -14.70
CA LEU A 122 8.74 12.72 -14.54
C LEU A 122 9.52 12.31 -15.81
N HIS A 123 8.86 12.30 -16.97
CA HIS A 123 9.50 11.92 -18.24
C HIS A 123 10.76 12.75 -18.55
N THR A 124 10.70 14.08 -18.37
CA THR A 124 11.82 15.00 -18.61
C THR A 124 12.97 14.83 -17.62
N SER A 125 12.69 14.27 -16.43
CA SER A 125 13.66 14.03 -15.36
C SER A 125 14.33 12.65 -15.43
N ALA A 126 14.15 11.88 -16.50
CA ALA A 126 14.65 10.51 -16.63
C ALA A 126 16.16 10.36 -16.34
N GLN A 127 16.99 11.35 -16.76
CA GLN A 127 18.43 11.32 -16.55
C GLN A 127 18.90 12.03 -15.27
N THR A 128 17.98 12.66 -14.54
CA THR A 128 18.29 13.35 -13.28
C THR A 128 18.75 12.33 -12.22
N ARG A 129 19.73 12.68 -11.39
CA ARG A 129 20.15 11.84 -10.27
C ARG A 129 19.07 11.83 -9.19
N ALA A 130 18.67 10.63 -8.75
CA ALA A 130 17.57 10.47 -7.80
C ALA A 130 17.78 11.20 -6.47
N LYS A 131 19.02 11.36 -6.02
CA LYS A 131 19.37 12.09 -4.78
C LYS A 131 19.12 13.59 -4.82
N THR A 132 18.91 14.17 -5.99
CA THR A 132 18.62 15.61 -6.15
C THR A 132 17.12 15.91 -6.21
N LEU A 133 16.28 14.89 -6.17
CA LEU A 133 14.83 15.02 -6.23
C LEU A 133 14.26 15.60 -4.95
N SER A 134 13.18 16.35 -5.06
CA SER A 134 12.30 16.69 -3.94
C SER A 134 11.61 15.45 -3.38
N GLY A 135 11.06 15.54 -2.17
CA GLY A 135 10.34 14.42 -1.53
C GLY A 135 9.17 13.93 -2.39
N GLY A 136 8.39 14.83 -2.99
CA GLY A 136 7.27 14.48 -3.87
C GLY A 136 7.72 13.79 -5.16
N GLU A 137 8.81 14.26 -5.79
CA GLU A 137 9.39 13.61 -6.96
C GLU A 137 9.94 12.22 -6.62
N ALA A 138 10.64 12.08 -5.49
CA ALA A 138 11.15 10.79 -5.02
C ALA A 138 10.01 9.78 -4.79
N GLN A 139 8.88 10.23 -4.24
CA GLN A 139 7.70 9.41 -4.05
C GLN A 139 7.08 8.98 -5.38
N ARG A 140 6.99 9.88 -6.36
CA ARG A 140 6.49 9.54 -7.70
C ARG A 140 7.44 8.57 -8.44
N VAL A 141 8.75 8.70 -8.28
CA VAL A 141 9.71 7.70 -8.79
C VAL A 141 9.50 6.34 -8.15
N ALA A 142 9.24 6.28 -6.83
CA ALA A 142 8.96 5.02 -6.13
C ALA A 142 7.66 4.36 -6.64
N LEU A 143 6.62 5.15 -6.91
CA LEU A 143 5.39 4.68 -7.54
C LEU A 143 5.65 4.13 -8.94
N ALA A 144 6.37 4.87 -9.81
CA ALA A 144 6.73 4.39 -11.13
C ALA A 144 7.53 3.08 -11.08
N ARG A 145 8.50 2.99 -10.15
CA ARG A 145 9.31 1.79 -9.91
C ARG A 145 8.47 0.57 -9.47
N ALA A 146 7.41 0.80 -8.70
CA ALA A 146 6.48 -0.24 -8.27
C ALA A 146 5.54 -0.65 -9.43
N LEU A 147 4.92 0.33 -10.09
CA LEU A 147 3.90 0.10 -11.11
C LEU A 147 4.44 -0.50 -12.41
N VAL A 148 5.70 -0.18 -12.79
CA VAL A 148 6.33 -0.75 -14.00
C VAL A 148 6.47 -2.29 -13.93
N LEU A 149 6.41 -2.86 -12.74
CA LEU A 149 6.45 -4.30 -12.49
C LEU A 149 5.09 -4.98 -12.70
N ASN A 150 4.05 -4.23 -12.95
CA ASN A 150 2.67 -4.69 -13.10
C ASN A 150 2.23 -5.64 -11.96
N PRO A 151 2.29 -5.18 -10.70
CA PRO A 151 1.98 -6.03 -9.56
C PRO A 151 0.49 -6.34 -9.49
N ALA A 152 0.12 -7.48 -8.87
CA ALA A 152 -1.28 -7.79 -8.55
C ALA A 152 -1.78 -6.93 -7.37
N ALA A 153 -0.87 -6.59 -6.45
CA ALA A 153 -1.15 -5.70 -5.33
C ALA A 153 -0.08 -4.63 -5.17
N LEU A 154 -0.52 -3.38 -4.98
CA LEU A 154 0.29 -2.23 -4.62
C LEU A 154 -0.01 -1.86 -3.16
N LEU A 155 0.98 -1.99 -2.30
CA LEU A 155 0.88 -1.64 -0.89
C LEU A 155 1.51 -0.27 -0.65
N LEU A 156 0.78 0.61 0.03
CA LEU A 156 1.13 2.01 0.20
C LEU A 156 1.17 2.34 1.70
N ASP A 157 2.35 2.63 2.23
CA ASP A 157 2.55 3.02 3.61
C ASP A 157 2.71 4.54 3.69
N GLU A 158 1.67 5.26 4.12
CA GLU A 158 1.63 6.72 4.24
C GLU A 158 2.20 7.47 3.01
N PRO A 159 1.74 7.18 1.77
CA PRO A 159 2.44 7.58 0.54
C PRO A 159 2.49 9.09 0.30
N THR A 160 1.73 9.89 1.05
CA THR A 160 1.68 11.35 0.89
C THR A 160 2.09 12.11 2.16
N ALA A 161 2.60 11.41 3.17
CA ALA A 161 3.01 12.06 4.40
C ALA A 161 4.14 13.08 4.15
N ASN A 162 4.03 14.24 4.79
CA ASN A 162 4.99 15.36 4.68
C ASN A 162 5.15 15.96 3.27
N LEU A 163 4.16 15.78 2.40
CA LEU A 163 4.15 16.39 1.08
C LEU A 163 3.20 17.60 1.04
N ASP A 164 3.51 18.53 0.16
CA ASP A 164 2.63 19.66 -0.13
C ASP A 164 1.35 19.22 -0.87
N PRO A 165 0.28 20.03 -0.85
CA PRO A 165 -1.00 19.67 -1.44
C PRO A 165 -0.94 19.35 -2.94
N TYR A 166 -0.04 19.99 -3.70
CA TYR A 166 0.12 19.74 -5.13
C TYR A 166 0.65 18.31 -5.38
N ASN A 167 1.74 17.93 -4.69
CA ASN A 167 2.29 16.58 -4.79
C ASN A 167 1.33 15.52 -4.26
N VAL A 168 0.55 15.82 -3.20
CA VAL A 168 -0.53 14.93 -2.72
C VAL A 168 -1.52 14.65 -3.85
N GLY A 169 -2.02 15.68 -4.54
CA GLY A 169 -2.96 15.54 -5.66
C GLY A 169 -2.41 14.65 -6.78
N LEU A 170 -1.17 14.88 -7.21
CA LEU A 170 -0.53 14.07 -8.25
C LEU A 170 -0.40 12.59 -7.86
N ILE A 171 -0.03 12.30 -6.61
CA ILE A 171 0.10 10.93 -6.12
C ILE A 171 -1.26 10.25 -6.05
N GLU A 172 -2.29 10.96 -5.62
CA GLU A 172 -3.67 10.45 -5.59
C GLU A 172 -4.20 10.13 -7.00
N GLU A 173 -3.89 10.97 -7.98
CA GLU A 173 -4.21 10.71 -9.39
C GLU A 173 -3.52 9.45 -9.92
N ILE A 174 -2.23 9.28 -9.60
CA ILE A 174 -1.47 8.08 -9.97
C ILE A 174 -2.08 6.82 -9.34
N ILE A 175 -2.47 6.89 -8.06
CA ILE A 175 -3.08 5.76 -7.35
C ILE A 175 -4.46 5.43 -7.96
N ARG A 176 -5.27 6.40 -8.34
CA ARG A 176 -6.56 6.17 -9.02
C ARG A 176 -6.39 5.64 -10.44
N GLY A 177 -5.39 6.14 -11.17
CA GLY A 177 -5.12 5.80 -12.57
C GLY A 177 -4.35 4.50 -12.79
N HIS A 178 -4.12 3.69 -11.76
CA HIS A 178 -3.29 2.48 -11.85
C HIS A 178 -3.99 1.25 -12.49
N GLY A 179 -5.21 1.41 -13.01
CA GLY A 179 -5.96 0.35 -13.69
C GLY A 179 -6.50 -0.71 -12.73
N ASP A 180 -6.41 -1.99 -13.14
CA ASP A 180 -6.94 -3.13 -12.37
C ASP A 180 -6.03 -3.60 -11.21
N THR A 181 -4.95 -2.88 -10.88
CA THR A 181 -4.07 -3.22 -9.76
C THR A 181 -4.81 -2.98 -8.44
N THR A 182 -4.86 -3.98 -7.57
CA THR A 182 -5.41 -3.79 -6.22
C THR A 182 -4.49 -2.91 -5.39
N ALA A 183 -5.01 -1.88 -4.74
CA ALA A 183 -4.21 -1.02 -3.86
C ALA A 183 -4.64 -1.19 -2.40
N VAL A 184 -3.66 -1.32 -1.50
CA VAL A 184 -3.90 -1.25 -0.04
C VAL A 184 -3.14 -0.07 0.51
N LEU A 185 -3.88 0.93 0.97
CA LEU A 185 -3.36 2.15 1.55
C LEU A 185 -3.45 2.10 3.07
N VAL A 186 -2.33 2.22 3.78
CA VAL A 186 -2.37 2.51 5.21
C VAL A 186 -2.06 3.99 5.44
N THR A 187 -2.91 4.66 6.21
CA THR A 187 -2.75 6.08 6.48
C THR A 187 -3.47 6.48 7.78
N HIS A 188 -2.99 7.55 8.41
CA HIS A 188 -3.74 8.23 9.46
C HIS A 188 -4.57 9.42 8.91
N ASN A 189 -4.41 9.74 7.62
CA ASN A 189 -5.13 10.82 6.95
C ASN A 189 -6.49 10.34 6.45
N THR A 190 -7.53 10.63 7.22
CA THR A 190 -8.93 10.27 6.88
C THR A 190 -9.42 10.95 5.61
N PHE A 191 -8.97 12.18 5.31
CA PHE A 191 -9.33 12.87 4.07
C PHE A 191 -8.77 12.17 2.83
N GLN A 192 -7.55 11.65 2.90
CA GLN A 192 -6.96 10.86 1.83
C GLN A 192 -7.73 9.56 1.62
N ALA A 193 -8.01 8.82 2.70
CA ALA A 193 -8.81 7.60 2.63
C ALA A 193 -10.18 7.85 1.99
N LYS A 194 -10.86 8.94 2.38
CA LYS A 194 -12.18 9.35 1.83
C LYS A 194 -12.12 9.62 0.31
N ARG A 195 -11.03 10.23 -0.18
CA ARG A 195 -10.88 10.56 -1.60
C ARG A 195 -10.52 9.37 -2.47
N LEU A 196 -9.74 8.41 -1.94
CA LEU A 196 -9.13 7.36 -2.74
C LEU A 196 -9.83 6.00 -2.64
N ALA A 197 -10.34 5.66 -1.47
CA ALA A 197 -10.71 4.28 -1.18
C ALA A 197 -12.14 3.93 -1.62
N ASP A 198 -12.29 2.71 -2.12
CA ASP A 198 -13.60 2.07 -2.31
C ASP A 198 -14.15 1.57 -0.98
N ARG A 199 -13.26 0.98 -0.15
CA ARG A 199 -13.58 0.52 1.20
C ARG A 199 -12.56 1.02 2.19
N VAL A 200 -13.02 1.25 3.44
CA VAL A 200 -12.19 1.74 4.53
C VAL A 200 -12.36 0.85 5.74
N GLY A 201 -11.25 0.49 6.36
CA GLY A 201 -11.21 -0.25 7.63
C GLY A 201 -10.54 0.55 8.74
N LEU A 202 -11.14 0.60 9.92
CA LEU A 202 -10.53 1.17 11.13
C LEU A 202 -9.81 0.07 11.91
N LEU A 203 -8.49 0.22 12.05
CA LEU A 203 -7.65 -0.66 12.85
C LEU A 203 -7.31 0.02 14.18
N LEU A 204 -7.74 -0.58 15.31
CA LEU A 204 -7.43 -0.12 16.66
C LEU A 204 -6.86 -1.28 17.47
N ASN A 205 -5.72 -1.06 18.12
CA ASN A 205 -5.09 -2.05 19.00
C ASN A 205 -5.00 -3.46 18.37
N GLY A 206 -4.66 -3.52 17.08
CA GLY A 206 -4.53 -4.76 16.33
C GLY A 206 -5.83 -5.40 15.86
N LYS A 207 -6.98 -4.80 16.13
CA LYS A 207 -8.30 -5.31 15.74
C LYS A 207 -8.93 -4.45 14.66
N LEU A 208 -9.54 -5.10 13.68
CA LEU A 208 -10.35 -4.42 12.66
C LEU A 208 -11.73 -4.16 13.25
N ILE A 209 -12.01 -2.89 13.54
CA ILE A 209 -13.22 -2.46 14.25
C ILE A 209 -14.42 -2.39 13.31
N GLU A 210 -14.19 -1.80 12.15
CA GLU A 210 -15.19 -1.65 11.09
C GLU A 210 -14.49 -1.73 9.74
N LEU A 211 -15.13 -2.36 8.77
CA LEU A 211 -14.67 -2.43 7.37
C LEU A 211 -15.90 -2.35 6.46
N THR A 212 -16.03 -1.25 5.75
CA THR A 212 -17.21 -1.00 4.92
C THR A 212 -16.87 -0.11 3.71
N SER A 213 -17.83 0.22 2.86
CA SER A 213 -17.62 1.18 1.78
C SER A 213 -17.19 2.54 2.33
N ALA A 214 -16.42 3.30 1.55
CA ALA A 214 -15.98 4.62 1.98
C ALA A 214 -17.15 5.55 2.33
N ASP A 215 -18.23 5.50 1.54
CA ASP A 215 -19.43 6.28 1.83
C ASP A 215 -20.05 5.93 3.19
N GLN A 216 -20.26 4.65 3.46
CA GLN A 216 -20.79 4.15 4.74
C GLN A 216 -19.88 4.53 5.90
N PHE A 217 -18.56 4.33 5.73
CA PHE A 217 -17.58 4.60 6.77
C PHE A 217 -17.57 6.07 7.22
N PHE A 218 -17.58 7.01 6.26
CA PHE A 218 -17.43 8.43 6.57
C PHE A 218 -18.77 9.14 6.88
N ASN A 219 -19.86 8.69 6.30
CA ASN A 219 -21.14 9.37 6.42
C ASN A 219 -22.11 8.68 7.41
N HIS A 220 -21.99 7.37 7.57
CA HIS A 220 -22.89 6.55 8.39
C HIS A 220 -22.13 5.46 9.18
N PRO A 221 -21.07 5.80 9.95
CA PRO A 221 -20.29 4.83 10.70
C PRO A 221 -21.16 4.06 11.68
N ILE A 222 -21.00 2.74 11.72
CA ILE A 222 -21.80 1.84 12.57
C ILE A 222 -21.20 1.80 13.98
N ASP A 223 -19.87 1.64 14.09
CA ASP A 223 -19.19 1.56 15.38
C ASP A 223 -18.96 2.99 15.95
N PRO A 224 -19.32 3.26 17.22
CA PRO A 224 -19.08 4.56 17.84
C PRO A 224 -17.60 5.01 17.81
N ARG A 225 -16.66 4.04 17.90
CA ARG A 225 -15.22 4.33 17.83
C ARG A 225 -14.81 4.84 16.45
N THR A 226 -15.43 4.33 15.39
CA THR A 226 -15.22 4.84 14.01
C THR A 226 -15.68 6.28 13.92
N ARG A 227 -16.85 6.62 14.49
CA ARG A 227 -17.37 7.98 14.51
C ARG A 227 -16.43 8.93 15.26
N SER A 228 -15.97 8.55 16.45
CA SER A 228 -15.02 9.34 17.24
C SER A 228 -13.70 9.53 16.48
N PHE A 229 -13.17 8.48 15.83
CA PHE A 229 -11.95 8.57 15.05
C PHE A 229 -12.07 9.53 13.86
N ILE A 230 -13.20 9.51 13.13
CA ILE A 230 -13.46 10.42 11.99
C ILE A 230 -13.54 11.87 12.48
N ASN A 231 -14.12 12.12 13.65
CA ASN A 231 -14.24 13.44 14.26
C ASN A 231 -12.92 13.96 14.87
N GLY A 232 -11.84 13.19 14.83
CA GLY A 232 -10.55 13.58 15.42
C GLY A 232 -10.50 13.46 16.94
N GLU A 233 -11.43 12.74 17.55
CA GLU A 233 -11.43 12.43 18.98
C GLU A 233 -10.43 11.30 19.29
N MET A 234 -9.89 11.29 20.51
CA MET A 234 -9.01 10.18 20.94
C MET A 234 -9.83 8.90 21.09
N VAL A 235 -9.35 7.83 20.44
CA VAL A 235 -9.96 6.49 20.49
C VAL A 235 -8.94 5.52 21.09
N TYR A 236 -9.32 4.82 22.16
CA TYR A 236 -8.50 3.88 22.91
C TYR A 236 -8.98 2.44 22.73
#